data_4294ccc67a1d303f85fe772ae5e25553
#
_entry.id   4294ccc67a1d303f85fe772ae5e25553
#
_cell.length_a   1.000
_cell.length_b   1.000
_cell.length_c   1.000
_cell.angle_alpha   90.00
_cell.angle_beta   90.00
_cell.angle_gamma   90.00
#
_symmetry.space_group_name_H-M   'P 1'
#
loop_
_entity.id
_entity.type
_entity.pdbx_description
1 polymer ?
#
loop_
_entity_poly.entity_id
_entity_poly.type
_entity_poly.pdbx_seq_one_letter_code
_entity_poly.pdbx_strand_id
1 'polypeptide(L)'
;MNKLFRWLLGIAAIVGIVYYSIIKFIVPGYLAQIPPLVSNLAKDYITGSIDIARVEWNGALELSVFDVQVKDKKQQLIADLPNVKLHISPWHALFNTNKALDRVSLEKPTIYLTLNKTEQWNVQDFLKPSDSDETPFYGILDIANGHIVTKTPYGEWDFGLNGSVDGGGNPKFAIDAKLLHDEDALELKGLIDMKAVGSLTVKSDHFALTAFAPLAEEFGKVKNF
;
A
#
# COMPACT_ATOMS: atom_id res chain seq x y z
N MET A 1 -14.71 -36.87 -37.83
CA MET A 1 -14.73 -35.73 -36.87
C MET A 1 -16.17 -35.26 -36.74
N ASN A 2 -16.76 -35.38 -35.56
CA ASN A 2 -18.19 -35.21 -35.28
C ASN A 2 -18.62 -33.76 -35.56
N LYS A 3 -19.80 -33.55 -36.18
CA LYS A 3 -20.32 -32.17 -36.47
C LYS A 3 -20.36 -31.31 -35.19
N LEU A 4 -20.68 -31.96 -34.08
CA LEU A 4 -20.68 -31.29 -32.75
C LEU A 4 -19.30 -30.72 -32.36
N PHE A 5 -18.22 -31.47 -32.63
CA PHE A 5 -16.86 -31.02 -32.30
C PHE A 5 -16.42 -29.81 -33.16
N ARG A 6 -16.82 -29.76 -34.41
CA ARG A 6 -16.58 -28.56 -35.26
C ARG A 6 -17.33 -27.35 -34.79
N TRP A 7 -18.56 -27.51 -34.31
CA TRP A 7 -19.35 -26.44 -33.72
C TRP A 7 -18.73 -25.88 -32.42
N LEU A 8 -18.27 -26.77 -31.53
CA LEU A 8 -17.60 -26.41 -30.29
C LEU A 8 -16.29 -25.65 -30.57
N LEU A 9 -15.49 -26.10 -31.54
CA LEU A 9 -14.28 -25.39 -31.97
C LEU A 9 -14.59 -23.99 -32.54
N GLY A 10 -15.68 -23.86 -33.31
CA GLY A 10 -16.11 -22.58 -33.84
C GLY A 10 -16.51 -21.59 -32.72
N ILE A 11 -17.29 -22.08 -31.75
CA ILE A 11 -17.67 -21.25 -30.58
C ILE A 11 -16.44 -20.86 -29.78
N ALA A 12 -15.55 -21.80 -29.48
CA ALA A 12 -14.31 -21.50 -28.74
C ALA A 12 -13.43 -20.47 -29.46
N ALA A 13 -13.32 -20.54 -30.79
CA ALA A 13 -12.59 -19.57 -31.59
C ALA A 13 -13.23 -18.16 -31.53
N ILE A 14 -14.57 -18.09 -31.64
CA ILE A 14 -15.30 -16.81 -31.53
C ILE A 14 -15.11 -16.20 -30.13
N VAL A 15 -15.27 -17.00 -29.06
CA VAL A 15 -15.05 -16.55 -27.68
C VAL A 15 -13.61 -16.08 -27.49
N GLY A 16 -12.63 -16.81 -28.04
CA GLY A 16 -11.22 -16.41 -27.99
C GLY A 16 -10.93 -15.10 -28.73
N ILE A 17 -11.53 -14.88 -29.89
CA ILE A 17 -11.39 -13.63 -30.65
C ILE A 17 -12.03 -12.45 -29.90
N VAL A 18 -13.24 -12.65 -29.38
CA VAL A 18 -13.94 -11.61 -28.59
C VAL A 18 -13.13 -11.27 -27.35
N TYR A 19 -12.68 -12.26 -26.60
CA TYR A 19 -11.83 -12.08 -25.41
C TYR A 19 -10.53 -11.33 -25.75
N TYR A 20 -9.82 -11.74 -26.79
CA TYR A 20 -8.61 -11.07 -27.27
C TYR A 20 -8.88 -9.63 -27.67
N SER A 21 -9.98 -9.36 -28.38
CA SER A 21 -10.36 -8.02 -28.80
C SER A 21 -10.68 -7.10 -27.60
N ILE A 22 -11.37 -7.62 -26.60
CA ILE A 22 -11.65 -6.89 -25.36
C ILE A 22 -10.33 -6.52 -24.69
N ILE A 23 -9.43 -7.48 -24.48
CA ILE A 23 -8.15 -7.21 -23.81
C ILE A 23 -7.29 -6.23 -24.61
N LYS A 24 -7.24 -6.37 -25.93
CA LYS A 24 -6.31 -5.57 -26.75
C LYS A 24 -6.81 -4.15 -27.05
N PHE A 25 -8.12 -3.96 -27.18
CA PHE A 25 -8.68 -2.68 -27.66
C PHE A 25 -9.52 -1.94 -26.60
N ILE A 26 -10.24 -2.67 -25.76
CA ILE A 26 -11.17 -2.06 -24.79
C ILE A 26 -10.44 -1.80 -23.48
N VAL A 27 -9.74 -2.80 -22.93
CA VAL A 27 -9.05 -2.69 -21.63
C VAL A 27 -8.05 -1.52 -21.60
N PRO A 28 -7.15 -1.32 -22.58
CA PRO A 28 -6.20 -0.21 -22.53
C PRO A 28 -6.87 1.17 -22.46
N GLY A 29 -7.99 1.34 -23.16
CA GLY A 29 -8.74 2.60 -23.14
C GLY A 29 -9.33 2.91 -21.77
N TYR A 30 -9.80 1.89 -21.04
CA TYR A 30 -10.28 2.05 -19.67
C TYR A 30 -9.12 2.23 -18.68
N LEU A 31 -8.03 1.47 -18.84
CA LEU A 31 -6.86 1.59 -17.96
C LEU A 31 -6.24 3.00 -18.01
N ALA A 32 -6.23 3.64 -19.15
CA ALA A 32 -5.72 5.00 -19.30
C ALA A 32 -6.55 6.06 -18.50
N GLN A 33 -7.78 5.73 -18.14
CA GLN A 33 -8.65 6.60 -17.34
C GLN A 33 -8.47 6.40 -15.82
N ILE A 34 -7.84 5.32 -15.39
CA ILE A 34 -7.65 5.00 -13.97
C ILE A 34 -6.78 6.06 -13.25
N PRO A 35 -5.61 6.48 -13.77
CA PRO A 35 -4.78 7.46 -13.09
C PRO A 35 -5.52 8.77 -12.76
N PRO A 36 -6.17 9.46 -13.71
CA PRO A 36 -6.89 10.69 -13.39
C PRO A 36 -8.09 10.46 -12.47
N LEU A 37 -8.75 9.30 -12.55
CA LEU A 37 -9.85 8.95 -11.67
C LEU A 37 -9.37 8.79 -10.24
N VAL A 38 -8.30 8.01 -10.02
CA VAL A 38 -7.71 7.80 -8.69
C VAL A 38 -7.20 9.11 -8.12
N SER A 39 -6.50 9.93 -8.91
CA SER A 39 -6.02 11.24 -8.46
C SER A 39 -7.15 12.17 -8.05
N ASN A 40 -8.29 12.11 -8.71
CA ASN A 40 -9.46 12.91 -8.34
C ASN A 40 -10.16 12.38 -7.07
N LEU A 41 -10.37 11.06 -6.97
CA LEU A 41 -10.95 10.43 -5.79
C LEU A 41 -10.09 10.62 -4.55
N ALA A 42 -8.76 10.54 -4.70
CA ALA A 42 -7.83 10.74 -3.60
C ALA A 42 -8.00 12.10 -2.92
N LYS A 43 -8.41 13.15 -3.67
CA LYS A 43 -8.64 14.49 -3.11
C LYS A 43 -9.72 14.52 -2.03
N ASP A 44 -10.61 13.55 -2.00
CA ASP A 44 -11.65 13.47 -0.97
C ASP A 44 -11.10 12.93 0.35
N TYR A 45 -10.03 12.10 0.29
CA TYR A 45 -9.47 11.39 1.45
C TYR A 45 -8.15 11.97 1.95
N ILE A 46 -7.39 12.63 1.07
CA ILE A 46 -6.07 13.19 1.42
C ILE A 46 -5.99 14.68 1.16
N THR A 47 -5.09 15.36 1.87
CA THR A 47 -4.82 16.79 1.69
C THR A 47 -3.81 17.08 0.58
N GLY A 48 -3.13 16.05 0.09
CA GLY A 48 -2.09 16.12 -0.94
C GLY A 48 -2.56 15.67 -2.31
N SER A 49 -1.67 15.02 -3.05
CA SER A 49 -1.95 14.45 -4.37
C SER A 49 -1.37 13.05 -4.53
N ILE A 50 -1.98 12.28 -5.43
CA ILE A 50 -1.46 11.01 -5.91
C ILE A 50 -1.27 11.15 -7.42
N ASP A 51 -0.05 10.93 -7.87
CA ASP A 51 0.30 10.87 -9.29
C ASP A 51 0.59 9.42 -9.66
N ILE A 52 0.03 8.95 -10.76
CA ILE A 52 0.20 7.59 -11.28
C ILE A 52 0.67 7.71 -12.72
N ALA A 53 1.81 7.12 -13.05
CA ALA A 53 2.33 7.19 -14.40
C ALA A 53 1.62 6.21 -15.35
N ARG A 54 1.39 4.96 -14.89
CA ARG A 54 0.89 3.91 -15.77
C ARG A 54 0.14 2.82 -15.01
N VAL A 55 -0.88 2.27 -15.66
CA VAL A 55 -1.63 1.10 -15.18
C VAL A 55 -1.63 0.04 -16.27
N GLU A 56 -1.31 -1.19 -15.92
CA GLU A 56 -1.31 -2.33 -16.81
C GLU A 56 -2.17 -3.46 -16.24
N TRP A 57 -2.81 -4.20 -17.13
CA TRP A 57 -3.53 -5.41 -16.82
C TRP A 57 -2.64 -6.62 -17.09
N ASN A 58 -2.34 -7.40 -16.06
CA ASN A 58 -1.50 -8.60 -16.19
C ASN A 58 -2.28 -9.89 -16.47
N GLY A 59 -3.57 -9.78 -16.79
CA GLY A 59 -4.46 -10.93 -16.83
C GLY A 59 -4.82 -11.45 -15.43
N ALA A 60 -5.58 -12.53 -15.37
CA ALA A 60 -5.92 -13.21 -14.10
C ALA A 60 -6.34 -12.28 -12.93
N LEU A 61 -7.02 -11.17 -13.24
CA LEU A 61 -7.55 -10.21 -12.24
C LEU A 61 -6.48 -9.48 -11.43
N GLU A 62 -5.32 -9.29 -12.00
CA GLU A 62 -4.25 -8.49 -11.43
C GLU A 62 -4.02 -7.22 -12.24
N LEU A 63 -3.94 -6.09 -11.53
CA LEU A 63 -3.53 -4.80 -12.08
C LEU A 63 -2.15 -4.46 -11.53
N SER A 64 -1.25 -4.01 -12.40
CA SER A 64 0.01 -3.38 -12.00
C SER A 64 -0.09 -1.87 -12.19
N VAL A 65 0.22 -1.14 -11.16
CA VAL A 65 0.26 0.32 -11.14
C VAL A 65 1.72 0.73 -10.93
N PHE A 66 2.25 1.55 -11.84
CA PHE A 66 3.66 1.91 -11.87
C PHE A 66 3.88 3.37 -11.55
N ASP A 67 4.99 3.64 -10.88
CA ASP A 67 5.51 4.97 -10.57
C ASP A 67 4.45 5.84 -9.89
N VAL A 68 3.89 5.33 -8.80
CA VAL A 68 2.92 6.05 -7.98
C VAL A 68 3.68 6.96 -7.01
N GLN A 69 3.43 8.26 -7.11
CA GLN A 69 3.97 9.25 -6.21
C GLN A 69 2.87 9.85 -5.34
N VAL A 70 3.09 9.81 -4.05
CA VAL A 70 2.20 10.43 -3.05
C VAL A 70 2.89 11.67 -2.48
N LYS A 71 2.24 12.82 -2.59
CA LYS A 71 2.78 14.11 -2.17
C LYS A 71 1.86 14.79 -1.16
N ASP A 72 2.45 15.51 -0.23
CA ASP A 72 1.70 16.33 0.72
C ASP A 72 1.10 17.59 0.07
N LYS A 73 0.40 18.40 0.87
CA LYS A 73 -0.17 19.69 0.42
C LYS A 73 0.88 20.71 -0.06
N LYS A 74 2.14 20.53 0.31
CA LYS A 74 3.28 21.38 -0.11
C LYS A 74 4.01 20.78 -1.32
N GLN A 75 3.48 19.70 -1.92
CA GLN A 75 4.07 18.94 -3.01
C GLN A 75 5.41 18.26 -2.65
N GLN A 76 5.63 18.01 -1.35
CA GLN A 76 6.76 17.21 -0.88
C GLN A 76 6.41 15.73 -0.97
N LEU A 77 7.36 14.93 -1.42
CA LEU A 77 7.16 13.48 -1.59
C LEU A 77 7.01 12.81 -0.21
N ILE A 78 5.90 12.09 -0.03
CA ILE A 78 5.62 11.24 1.16
C ILE A 78 5.92 9.79 0.84
N ALA A 79 5.55 9.32 -0.36
CA ALA A 79 5.83 7.98 -0.79
C ALA A 79 6.12 7.91 -2.29
N ASP A 80 7.06 7.05 -2.63
CA ASP A 80 7.38 6.62 -3.99
C ASP A 80 7.17 5.12 -4.08
N LEU A 81 6.22 4.70 -4.94
CA LEU A 81 5.81 3.32 -5.08
C LEU A 81 6.05 2.88 -6.53
N PRO A 82 7.25 2.37 -6.84
CA PRO A 82 7.62 2.04 -8.22
C PRO A 82 6.70 0.98 -8.85
N ASN A 83 6.25 0.01 -8.04
CA ASN A 83 5.36 -1.05 -8.50
C ASN A 83 4.36 -1.44 -7.41
N VAL A 84 3.09 -1.28 -7.73
CA VAL A 84 1.95 -1.66 -6.90
C VAL A 84 1.13 -2.68 -7.65
N LYS A 85 1.00 -3.89 -7.12
CA LYS A 85 0.14 -4.94 -7.66
C LYS A 85 -1.14 -5.02 -6.87
N LEU A 86 -2.26 -4.94 -7.57
CA LEU A 86 -3.61 -5.03 -7.01
C LEU A 86 -4.23 -6.33 -7.49
N HIS A 87 -4.51 -7.24 -6.57
CA HIS A 87 -5.21 -8.48 -6.87
C HIS A 87 -6.70 -8.35 -6.56
N ILE A 88 -7.54 -8.70 -7.55
CA ILE A 88 -8.99 -8.58 -7.45
C ILE A 88 -9.58 -9.99 -7.37
N SER A 89 -10.30 -10.27 -6.29
CA SER A 89 -11.06 -11.50 -6.13
C SER A 89 -12.31 -11.48 -7.01
N PRO A 90 -12.46 -12.40 -7.98
CA PRO A 90 -13.61 -12.40 -8.89
C PRO A 90 -14.93 -12.62 -8.16
N TRP A 91 -14.94 -13.50 -7.17
CA TRP A 91 -16.14 -13.80 -6.38
C TRP A 91 -16.58 -12.61 -5.54
N HIS A 92 -15.64 -11.94 -4.90
CA HIS A 92 -15.95 -10.74 -4.12
C HIS A 92 -16.34 -9.57 -5.01
N ALA A 93 -15.73 -9.40 -6.17
CA ALA A 93 -16.12 -8.37 -7.12
C ALA A 93 -17.58 -8.50 -7.60
N LEU A 94 -18.09 -9.74 -7.69
CA LEU A 94 -19.46 -10.00 -8.11
C LEU A 94 -20.48 -9.90 -6.97
N PHE A 95 -20.12 -10.32 -5.76
CA PHE A 95 -21.07 -10.50 -4.67
C PHE A 95 -20.83 -9.58 -3.47
N ASN A 96 -19.63 -9.03 -3.32
CA ASN A 96 -19.27 -8.15 -2.22
C ASN A 96 -18.13 -7.22 -2.62
N THR A 97 -18.48 -6.12 -3.27
CA THR A 97 -17.51 -5.16 -3.85
C THR A 97 -16.51 -4.60 -2.82
N ASN A 98 -16.89 -4.49 -1.55
CA ASN A 98 -16.01 -4.02 -0.48
C ASN A 98 -14.84 -4.97 -0.18
N LYS A 99 -14.95 -6.25 -0.62
CA LYS A 99 -13.91 -7.27 -0.49
C LYS A 99 -13.25 -7.62 -1.83
N ALA A 100 -13.58 -6.87 -2.87
CA ALA A 100 -13.09 -7.16 -4.23
C ALA A 100 -11.55 -7.06 -4.30
N LEU A 101 -10.95 -6.09 -3.61
CA LEU A 101 -9.50 -5.97 -3.49
C LEU A 101 -9.04 -6.82 -2.30
N ASP A 102 -8.47 -8.00 -2.59
CA ASP A 102 -8.07 -8.95 -1.56
C ASP A 102 -6.56 -8.92 -1.25
N ARG A 103 -5.75 -8.34 -2.16
CA ARG A 103 -4.31 -8.18 -1.92
C ARG A 103 -3.77 -6.94 -2.62
N VAL A 104 -2.92 -6.22 -1.90
CA VAL A 104 -2.09 -5.12 -2.42
C VAL A 104 -0.64 -5.48 -2.14
N SER A 105 0.19 -5.57 -3.17
CA SER A 105 1.62 -5.84 -3.00
C SER A 105 2.43 -4.63 -3.45
N LEU A 106 3.27 -4.13 -2.57
CA LEU A 106 4.19 -3.03 -2.81
C LEU A 106 5.59 -3.59 -2.98
N GLU A 107 6.20 -3.36 -4.13
CA GLU A 107 7.57 -3.77 -4.40
C GLU A 107 8.50 -2.55 -4.41
N LYS A 108 9.48 -2.56 -3.51
CA LYS A 108 10.46 -1.48 -3.31
C LYS A 108 9.81 -0.10 -3.04
N PRO A 109 8.76 0.00 -2.21
CA PRO A 109 8.22 1.29 -1.84
C PRO A 109 9.24 2.08 -1.03
N THR A 110 9.32 3.39 -1.23
CA THR A 110 10.07 4.30 -0.36
C THR A 110 9.11 5.27 0.30
N ILE A 111 9.13 5.32 1.63
CA ILE A 111 8.31 6.20 2.45
C ILE A 111 9.21 7.27 3.06
N TYR A 112 8.85 8.54 2.89
CA TYR A 112 9.59 9.70 3.41
C TYR A 112 8.88 10.31 4.59
N LEU A 113 9.42 10.12 5.79
CA LEU A 113 8.90 10.67 7.03
C LEU A 113 9.77 11.85 7.45
N THR A 114 9.18 13.04 7.52
CA THR A 114 9.90 14.24 7.95
C THR A 114 9.25 14.80 9.19
N LEU A 115 10.05 14.92 10.27
CA LEU A 115 9.68 15.62 11.50
C LEU A 115 10.21 17.06 11.41
N ASN A 116 9.31 18.03 11.54
CA ASN A 116 9.71 19.44 11.55
C ASN A 116 10.17 19.90 12.95
N LYS A 117 10.67 21.12 13.04
CA LYS A 117 11.13 21.72 14.31
C LYS A 117 10.00 21.95 15.33
N THR A 118 8.75 21.85 14.93
CA THR A 118 7.55 21.96 15.79
C THR A 118 6.98 20.61 16.16
N GLU A 119 7.79 19.54 16.03
CA GLU A 119 7.45 18.15 16.37
C GLU A 119 6.24 17.59 15.61
N GLN A 120 6.00 18.07 14.39
CA GLN A 120 4.94 17.58 13.52
C GLN A 120 5.51 16.77 12.38
N TRP A 121 4.95 15.59 12.16
CA TRP A 121 5.28 14.75 11.01
C TRP A 121 4.56 15.23 9.75
N ASN A 122 5.23 15.12 8.61
CA ASN A 122 4.64 15.44 7.30
C ASN A 122 3.39 14.63 6.95
N VAL A 123 3.21 13.45 7.56
CA VAL A 123 2.05 12.57 7.36
C VAL A 123 0.89 12.87 8.32
N GLN A 124 1.10 13.68 9.35
CA GLN A 124 0.11 13.90 10.42
C GLN A 124 -1.19 14.55 9.91
N ASP A 125 -1.07 15.50 8.98
CA ASP A 125 -2.21 16.20 8.36
C ASP A 125 -2.53 15.67 6.96
N PHE A 126 -1.96 14.52 6.58
CA PHE A 126 -2.11 13.99 5.23
C PHE A 126 -3.49 13.40 4.98
N LEU A 127 -4.02 12.64 5.93
CA LEU A 127 -5.37 12.09 5.86
C LEU A 127 -6.38 13.14 6.30
N LYS A 128 -7.44 13.31 5.53
CA LYS A 128 -8.58 14.13 5.93
C LYS A 128 -9.39 13.38 6.98
N PRO A 129 -9.96 14.09 7.98
CA PRO A 129 -10.93 13.48 8.87
C PRO A 129 -12.09 12.88 8.05
N SER A 130 -12.42 11.64 8.31
CA SER A 130 -13.59 10.99 7.70
C SER A 130 -14.74 10.99 8.68
N ASP A 131 -15.88 11.53 8.26
CA ASP A 131 -17.14 11.50 9.03
C ASP A 131 -17.94 10.21 8.78
N SER A 132 -17.43 9.32 7.92
CA SER A 132 -18.10 8.06 7.57
C SER A 132 -17.62 6.91 8.43
N ASP A 133 -18.52 5.98 8.75
CA ASP A 133 -18.16 4.65 9.21
C ASP A 133 -17.30 3.98 8.13
N GLU A 134 -15.98 4.11 8.28
CA GLU A 134 -15.03 3.58 7.31
C GLU A 134 -15.22 2.07 7.20
N THR A 135 -15.43 1.61 5.96
CA THR A 135 -15.40 0.16 5.71
C THR A 135 -13.97 -0.32 5.92
N PRO A 136 -13.76 -1.28 6.82
CA PRO A 136 -12.42 -1.77 7.08
C PRO A 136 -11.82 -2.38 5.81
N PHE A 137 -10.52 -2.22 5.63
CA PHE A 137 -9.78 -2.93 4.60
C PHE A 137 -9.79 -4.43 4.90
N TYR A 138 -10.27 -5.24 3.95
CA TYR A 138 -10.41 -6.68 4.11
C TYR A 138 -9.27 -7.47 3.47
N GLY A 139 -8.36 -6.81 2.81
CA GLY A 139 -7.29 -7.45 2.06
C GLY A 139 -5.99 -7.59 2.86
N ILE A 140 -5.00 -8.13 2.18
CA ILE A 140 -3.63 -8.23 2.65
C ILE A 140 -2.80 -7.14 1.96
N LEU A 141 -2.05 -6.36 2.73
CA LEU A 141 -1.02 -5.46 2.23
C LEU A 141 0.34 -6.12 2.45
N ASP A 142 1.02 -6.48 1.37
CA ASP A 142 2.39 -7.00 1.41
C ASP A 142 3.39 -5.91 1.00
N ILE A 143 4.50 -5.84 1.72
CA ILE A 143 5.61 -4.92 1.44
C ILE A 143 6.89 -5.73 1.29
N ALA A 144 7.52 -5.61 0.15
CA ALA A 144 8.78 -6.27 -0.15
C ALA A 144 9.87 -5.27 -0.53
N ASN A 145 11.03 -5.38 0.11
CA ASN A 145 12.21 -4.56 -0.17
C ASN A 145 11.91 -3.05 -0.09
N GLY A 146 11.04 -2.66 0.83
CA GLY A 146 10.68 -1.26 1.07
C GLY A 146 11.76 -0.53 1.86
N HIS A 147 11.68 0.80 1.84
CA HIS A 147 12.51 1.71 2.61
C HIS A 147 11.67 2.74 3.34
N ILE A 148 12.08 3.07 4.56
CA ILE A 148 11.56 4.21 5.31
C ILE A 148 12.71 5.17 5.53
N VAL A 149 12.68 6.28 4.82
CA VAL A 149 13.65 7.37 4.98
C VAL A 149 13.08 8.38 5.96
N THR A 150 13.71 8.49 7.11
CA THR A 150 13.25 9.40 8.17
C THR A 150 14.21 10.57 8.29
N LYS A 151 13.66 11.79 8.22
CA LYS A 151 14.41 13.03 8.39
C LYS A 151 13.85 13.81 9.56
N THR A 152 14.71 14.11 10.53
CA THR A 152 14.34 14.87 11.73
C THR A 152 15.36 15.99 12.00
N PRO A 153 15.10 16.93 12.89
CA PRO A 153 16.11 17.89 13.33
C PRO A 153 17.34 17.23 14.00
N TYR A 154 17.25 15.97 14.39
CA TYR A 154 18.26 15.22 15.12
C TYR A 154 19.11 14.30 14.23
N GLY A 155 18.67 14.04 12.99
CA GLY A 155 19.36 13.17 12.05
C GLY A 155 18.46 12.62 10.94
N GLU A 156 19.09 11.86 10.07
CA GLU A 156 18.44 11.14 8.98
C GLU A 156 18.73 9.64 9.15
N TRP A 157 17.69 8.80 8.93
CA TRP A 157 17.80 7.35 9.01
C TRP A 157 17.13 6.71 7.83
N ASP A 158 17.69 5.63 7.35
CA ASP A 158 17.12 4.76 6.33
C ASP A 158 16.93 3.38 6.92
N PHE A 159 15.69 2.89 6.89
CA PHE A 159 15.32 1.56 7.35
C PHE A 159 14.77 0.75 6.19
N GLY A 160 15.30 -0.43 5.95
CA GLY A 160 14.63 -1.41 5.11
C GLY A 160 13.32 -1.88 5.76
N LEU A 161 12.29 -2.10 4.97
CA LEU A 161 10.97 -2.55 5.42
C LEU A 161 10.52 -3.76 4.62
N ASN A 162 10.26 -4.86 5.30
CA ASN A 162 9.56 -6.02 4.75
C ASN A 162 8.45 -6.42 5.69
N GLY A 163 7.31 -6.83 5.18
CA GLY A 163 6.24 -7.30 6.04
C GLY A 163 4.89 -7.36 5.38
N SER A 164 3.90 -7.71 6.17
CA SER A 164 2.51 -7.76 5.75
C SER A 164 1.57 -7.22 6.82
N VAL A 165 0.47 -6.67 6.35
CA VAL A 165 -0.66 -6.24 7.17
C VAL A 165 -1.89 -6.95 6.64
N ASP A 166 -2.50 -7.79 7.46
CA ASP A 166 -3.75 -8.50 7.14
C ASP A 166 -4.94 -7.80 7.79
N GLY A 167 -5.81 -7.25 6.94
CA GLY A 167 -7.06 -6.61 7.35
C GLY A 167 -8.22 -7.61 7.57
N GLY A 168 -8.13 -8.84 7.07
CA GLY A 168 -8.94 -10.06 7.25
C GLY A 168 -10.41 -9.97 7.65
N GLY A 169 -11.05 -8.82 7.48
CA GLY A 169 -12.43 -8.60 7.91
C GLY A 169 -12.61 -8.47 9.43
N ASN A 170 -11.52 -8.43 10.15
CA ASN A 170 -11.50 -8.20 11.59
C ASN A 170 -11.35 -6.69 11.86
N PRO A 171 -11.94 -6.13 12.93
CA PRO A 171 -11.65 -4.75 13.32
C PRO A 171 -10.17 -4.53 13.71
N LYS A 172 -9.36 -5.58 13.72
CA LYS A 172 -7.94 -5.55 14.06
C LYS A 172 -7.11 -5.98 12.86
N PHE A 173 -6.08 -5.22 12.56
CA PHE A 173 -5.06 -5.53 11.56
C PHE A 173 -3.99 -6.42 12.21
N ALA A 174 -3.70 -7.56 11.58
CA ALA A 174 -2.53 -8.35 11.94
C ALA A 174 -1.30 -7.77 11.22
N ILE A 175 -0.29 -7.41 11.98
CA ILE A 175 0.96 -6.85 11.49
C ILE A 175 2.06 -7.88 11.69
N ASP A 176 2.80 -8.19 10.64
CA ASP A 176 4.04 -8.96 10.66
C ASP A 176 5.06 -8.22 9.78
N ALA A 177 5.93 -7.47 10.40
CA ALA A 177 6.88 -6.61 9.70
C ALA A 177 8.29 -6.72 10.29
N LYS A 178 9.28 -6.44 9.44
CA LYS A 178 10.68 -6.40 9.80
C LYS A 178 11.29 -5.10 9.31
N LEU A 179 11.83 -4.33 10.24
CA LEU A 179 12.67 -3.17 9.95
C LEU A 179 14.13 -3.59 9.95
N LEU A 180 14.88 -3.14 8.97
CA LEU A 180 16.28 -3.44 8.78
C LEU A 180 17.09 -2.14 8.82
N HIS A 181 18.17 -2.13 9.58
CA HIS A 181 19.12 -1.02 9.59
C HIS A 181 20.53 -1.62 9.70
N ASP A 182 21.31 -1.47 8.64
CA ASP A 182 22.59 -2.15 8.46
C ASP A 182 22.42 -3.68 8.60
N GLU A 183 23.13 -4.31 9.55
CA GLU A 183 23.04 -5.75 9.85
C GLU A 183 21.96 -6.08 10.89
N ASP A 184 21.37 -5.06 11.50
CA ASP A 184 20.41 -5.20 12.58
C ASP A 184 18.96 -5.30 12.07
N ALA A 185 18.13 -6.01 12.83
CA ALA A 185 16.72 -6.20 12.50
C ALA A 185 15.82 -6.02 13.72
N LEU A 186 14.71 -5.34 13.48
CA LEU A 186 13.63 -5.18 14.44
C LEU A 186 12.38 -5.88 13.90
N GLU A 187 11.94 -6.94 14.55
CA GLU A 187 10.71 -7.63 14.19
C GLU A 187 9.51 -7.04 14.96
N LEU A 188 8.46 -6.76 14.22
CA LEU A 188 7.20 -6.20 14.72
C LEU A 188 6.07 -7.19 14.43
N LYS A 189 5.43 -7.72 15.47
CA LYS A 189 4.27 -8.62 15.33
C LYS A 189 3.16 -8.21 16.27
N GLY A 190 1.95 -8.14 15.75
CA GLY A 190 0.84 -7.76 16.61
C GLY A 190 -0.51 -7.64 15.91
N LEU A 191 -1.48 -7.26 16.73
CA LEU A 191 -2.85 -6.97 16.32
C LEU A 191 -3.19 -5.55 16.79
N ILE A 192 -3.52 -4.67 15.86
CA ILE A 192 -3.86 -3.27 16.13
C ILE A 192 -5.20 -2.96 15.51
N ASP A 193 -6.11 -2.34 16.23
CA ASP A 193 -7.38 -1.86 15.69
C ASP A 193 -7.21 -0.47 15.00
N MET A 194 -8.26 -0.01 14.35
CA MET A 194 -8.27 1.30 13.69
C MET A 194 -8.11 2.48 14.65
N LYS A 195 -8.28 2.28 15.95
CA LYS A 195 -8.05 3.29 17.00
C LYS A 195 -6.66 3.19 17.60
N ALA A 196 -5.77 2.42 16.96
CA ALA A 196 -4.42 2.10 17.42
C ALA A 196 -4.39 1.41 18.81
N VAL A 197 -5.48 0.71 19.17
CA VAL A 197 -5.56 -0.09 20.41
C VAL A 197 -5.29 -1.55 20.08
N GLY A 198 -4.29 -2.12 20.70
CA GLY A 198 -3.93 -3.50 20.45
C GLY A 198 -2.67 -3.94 21.18
N SER A 199 -2.06 -5.02 20.71
CA SER A 199 -0.79 -5.51 21.21
C SER A 199 0.23 -5.55 20.06
N LEU A 200 1.38 -4.96 20.29
CA LEU A 200 2.53 -5.04 19.38
C LEU A 200 3.71 -5.64 20.15
N THR A 201 4.19 -6.77 19.66
CA THR A 201 5.43 -7.39 20.15
C THR A 201 6.58 -6.92 19.29
N VAL A 202 7.57 -6.34 19.94
CA VAL A 202 8.80 -5.88 19.30
C VAL A 202 9.92 -6.81 19.75
N LYS A 203 10.63 -7.43 18.81
CA LYS A 203 11.79 -8.27 19.09
C LYS A 203 12.99 -7.73 18.35
N SER A 204 14.10 -7.67 19.05
CA SER A 204 15.39 -7.32 18.46
C SER A 204 16.46 -8.18 19.10
N ASP A 205 17.31 -8.78 18.27
CA ASP A 205 18.46 -9.53 18.79
C ASP A 205 19.70 -8.63 18.98
N HIS A 206 19.87 -7.63 18.12
CA HIS A 206 21.06 -6.74 18.17
C HIS A 206 20.79 -5.35 17.60
N PHE A 207 19.55 -4.87 17.62
CA PHE A 207 19.23 -3.56 17.04
C PHE A 207 19.90 -2.45 17.84
N ALA A 208 20.89 -1.79 17.25
CA ALA A 208 21.63 -0.72 17.91
C ALA A 208 20.75 0.50 18.13
N LEU A 209 20.18 0.64 19.33
CA LEU A 209 19.42 1.82 19.74
C LEU A 209 20.26 3.11 19.69
N THR A 210 21.56 3.01 19.47
CA THR A 210 22.47 4.15 19.27
C THR A 210 22.09 4.99 18.06
N ALA A 211 21.50 4.40 17.03
CA ALA A 211 20.92 5.14 15.90
C ALA A 211 19.83 6.13 16.35
N PHE A 212 19.14 5.80 17.45
CA PHE A 212 18.09 6.62 18.05
C PHE A 212 18.58 7.44 19.26
N ALA A 213 19.87 7.41 19.59
CA ALA A 213 20.40 8.13 20.74
C ALA A 213 19.98 9.62 20.75
N PRO A 214 20.02 10.37 19.63
CA PRO A 214 19.55 11.74 19.61
C PRO A 214 18.05 11.87 19.95
N LEU A 215 17.22 10.93 19.52
CA LEU A 215 15.79 10.88 19.88
C LEU A 215 15.61 10.48 21.35
N ALA A 216 16.39 9.50 21.84
CA ALA A 216 16.33 9.05 23.22
C ALA A 216 16.74 10.15 24.21
N GLU A 217 17.71 10.99 23.85
CA GLU A 217 18.08 12.15 24.67
C GLU A 217 16.94 13.17 24.79
N GLU A 218 16.20 13.39 23.69
CA GLU A 218 15.04 14.31 23.71
C GLU A 218 13.86 13.72 24.49
N PHE A 219 13.55 12.43 24.30
CA PHE A 219 12.54 11.73 25.12
C PHE A 219 12.97 11.57 26.57
N GLY A 220 14.28 11.48 26.85
CA GLY A 220 14.83 11.48 28.21
C GLY A 220 14.60 12.76 28.98
N LYS A 221 14.47 13.90 28.30
CA LYS A 221 14.10 15.20 28.89
C LYS A 221 12.61 15.27 29.31
N VAL A 222 11.76 14.41 28.75
CA VAL A 222 10.32 14.31 29.10
C VAL A 222 10.09 13.48 30.36
N LYS A 223 11.14 13.02 31.05
CA LYS A 223 11.01 12.34 32.35
C LYS A 223 10.70 13.30 33.47
N ASN A 224 9.45 13.71 33.55
CA ASN A 224 8.77 14.09 34.78
C ASN A 224 7.28 13.89 34.59
N PHE A 225 6.89 12.62 34.58
CA PHE A 225 5.52 12.19 34.90
C PHE A 225 5.56 11.35 36.18
#